data_753841acd0afdf9808bb199c7d1db606
#
_entry.id   753841acd0afdf9808bb199c7d1db606
#
_cell.length_a   1.000
_cell.length_b   1.000
_cell.length_c   1.000
_cell.angle_alpha   90.00
_cell.angle_beta   90.00
_cell.angle_gamma   90.00
#
_symmetry.space_group_name_H-M   'P 1'
#
loop_
_entity.id
_entity.type
_entity.pdbx_description
1 polymer ?
#
loop_
_entity_poly.entity_id
_entity_poly.type
_entity_poly.pdbx_seq_one_letter_code
_entity_poly.pdbx_strand_id
1 'polypeptide(L)'
;EDYQTVYSHIEGSVAAPTAGLHFTERTLADLDRRGIRRRELTLHVGAGTFQPVKSEVIGEHEMHTEFISVTRSLVEDLLNAPGKIIAVGTTSVRTLESLYYIGVAIHDGDEDPLHVKQWTPYNYKGGLSAKDSLKAIAGYMDANNLTHLVGSTQIIIAPGYEFHVIDGMVTNFHQPQSTLLLLVSAFVDGNWRSIYDYALDRGFRFLSYGDASLLLRQ
;
A
#
# COMPACT_ATOMS: atom_id res chain seq x y z
N GLU A 1 19.98 -11.15 -9.98
CA GLU A 1 18.79 -12.04 -10.13
C GLU A 1 18.10 -12.31 -8.79
N ASP A 2 18.80 -12.38 -7.67
CA ASP A 2 18.24 -12.73 -6.35
C ASP A 2 17.42 -11.63 -5.68
N TYR A 3 17.38 -10.42 -6.25
CA TYR A 3 16.62 -9.28 -5.73
C TYR A 3 15.47 -8.88 -6.67
N GLN A 4 14.90 -9.85 -7.40
CA GLN A 4 13.74 -9.63 -8.27
C GLN A 4 12.62 -10.59 -7.93
N THR A 5 11.38 -10.13 -8.07
CA THR A 5 10.20 -10.97 -7.91
C THR A 5 9.92 -11.75 -9.19
N VAL A 6 9.25 -12.91 -9.06
CA VAL A 6 8.85 -13.74 -10.21
C VAL A 6 7.88 -13.06 -11.19
N TYR A 7 7.33 -11.91 -10.80
CA TYR A 7 6.38 -11.11 -11.60
C TYR A 7 6.91 -9.72 -11.97
N SER A 8 8.22 -9.47 -11.86
CA SER A 8 8.81 -8.18 -12.26
C SER A 8 8.91 -8.08 -13.78
N HIS A 9 8.23 -7.11 -14.38
CA HIS A 9 8.17 -6.92 -15.85
C HIS A 9 8.70 -5.56 -16.33
N ILE A 10 8.89 -4.59 -15.43
CA ILE A 10 9.26 -3.21 -15.79
C ILE A 10 10.57 -2.84 -15.11
N GLU A 11 11.58 -2.49 -15.90
CA GLU A 11 12.84 -1.94 -15.41
C GLU A 11 12.68 -0.45 -15.06
N GLY A 12 13.40 0.02 -14.05
CA GLY A 12 13.45 1.46 -13.73
C GLY A 12 13.12 1.84 -12.28
N SER A 13 12.87 0.86 -11.40
CA SER A 13 12.76 1.10 -9.95
C SER A 13 14.08 0.81 -9.25
N VAL A 14 14.45 1.67 -8.30
CA VAL A 14 15.65 1.50 -7.45
C VAL A 14 15.41 0.46 -6.35
N ALA A 15 14.15 0.11 -6.07
CA ALA A 15 13.77 -0.82 -5.01
C ALA A 15 12.87 -1.95 -5.53
N ALA A 16 13.23 -3.19 -5.20
CA ALA A 16 12.37 -4.33 -5.43
C ALA A 16 11.20 -4.36 -4.42
N PRO A 17 9.99 -4.85 -4.82
CA PRO A 17 8.89 -5.08 -3.89
C PRO A 17 9.19 -6.31 -3.02
N THR A 18 9.99 -6.12 -1.96
CA THR A 18 10.61 -7.21 -1.20
C THR A 18 9.61 -8.16 -0.53
N ALA A 19 8.41 -7.71 -0.19
CA ALA A 19 7.35 -8.61 0.28
C ALA A 19 6.90 -9.60 -0.82
N GLY A 20 7.07 -9.25 -2.08
CA GLY A 20 6.79 -10.13 -3.21
C GLY A 20 7.80 -11.27 -3.39
N LEU A 21 9.00 -11.18 -2.80
CA LEU A 21 10.01 -12.23 -2.85
C LEU A 21 9.56 -13.54 -2.17
N HIS A 22 8.58 -13.47 -1.27
CA HIS A 22 8.00 -14.65 -0.63
C HIS A 22 7.07 -15.47 -1.53
N PHE A 23 6.68 -14.93 -2.70
CA PHE A 23 5.79 -15.59 -3.63
C PHE A 23 6.60 -16.32 -4.71
N THR A 24 6.57 -17.65 -4.64
CA THR A 24 7.12 -18.52 -5.68
C THR A 24 6.05 -18.78 -6.74
N GLU A 25 6.46 -19.27 -7.92
CA GLU A 25 5.52 -19.73 -8.96
C GLU A 25 4.52 -20.75 -8.41
N ARG A 26 4.97 -21.66 -7.54
CA ARG A 26 4.11 -22.64 -6.87
C ARG A 26 3.06 -21.96 -6.01
N THR A 27 3.46 -20.95 -5.20
CA THR A 27 2.53 -20.18 -4.35
C THR A 27 1.51 -19.46 -5.21
N LEU A 28 1.93 -18.83 -6.30
CA LEU A 28 1.05 -18.13 -7.22
C LEU A 28 0.05 -19.08 -7.88
N ALA A 29 0.50 -20.27 -8.34
CA ALA A 29 -0.37 -21.28 -8.89
C ALA A 29 -1.38 -21.84 -7.87
N ASP A 30 -0.98 -21.94 -6.58
CA ASP A 30 -1.87 -22.35 -5.50
C ASP A 30 -2.96 -21.32 -5.22
N LEU A 31 -2.65 -20.03 -5.28
CA LEU A 31 -3.62 -18.95 -5.18
C LEU A 31 -4.63 -19.01 -6.33
N ASP A 32 -4.16 -19.17 -7.55
CA ASP A 32 -5.00 -19.27 -8.76
C ASP A 32 -5.96 -20.47 -8.65
N ARG A 33 -5.47 -21.64 -8.22
CA ARG A 33 -6.31 -22.84 -8.01
C ARG A 33 -7.38 -22.65 -6.94
N ARG A 34 -7.14 -21.78 -5.98
CA ARG A 34 -8.12 -21.42 -4.94
C ARG A 34 -9.07 -20.29 -5.36
N GLY A 35 -8.97 -19.80 -6.60
CA GLY A 35 -9.78 -18.72 -7.12
C GLY A 35 -9.44 -17.34 -6.55
N ILE A 36 -8.25 -17.18 -5.96
CA ILE A 36 -7.76 -15.89 -5.48
C ILE A 36 -7.22 -15.11 -6.67
N ARG A 37 -7.88 -14.02 -7.00
CA ARG A 37 -7.50 -13.17 -8.13
C ARG A 37 -6.31 -12.30 -7.78
N ARG A 38 -5.29 -12.34 -8.62
CA ARG A 38 -4.11 -11.48 -8.51
C ARG A 38 -4.25 -10.28 -9.41
N ARG A 39 -3.78 -9.13 -8.93
CA ARG A 39 -3.72 -7.88 -9.68
C ARG A 39 -2.40 -7.18 -9.39
N GLU A 40 -1.95 -6.40 -10.35
CA GLU A 40 -0.70 -5.67 -10.28
C GLU A 40 -0.97 -4.17 -10.30
N LEU A 41 -0.14 -3.44 -9.60
CA LEU A 41 -0.07 -1.99 -9.66
C LEU A 41 1.39 -1.59 -9.83
N THR A 42 1.62 -0.44 -10.45
CA THR A 42 2.96 0.08 -10.64
C THR A 42 3.20 1.23 -9.68
N LEU A 43 4.31 1.15 -8.97
CA LEU A 43 4.82 2.21 -8.13
C LEU A 43 6.26 2.53 -8.53
N HIS A 44 6.54 3.80 -8.72
CA HIS A 44 7.89 4.29 -8.95
C HIS A 44 8.46 4.79 -7.63
N VAL A 45 9.27 3.95 -6.99
CA VAL A 45 9.90 4.24 -5.69
C VAL A 45 11.22 4.94 -5.92
N GLY A 46 11.35 6.15 -5.41
CA GLY A 46 12.62 6.88 -5.40
C GLY A 46 13.61 6.34 -4.35
N ALA A 47 14.89 6.64 -4.52
CA ALA A 47 15.96 6.18 -3.62
C ALA A 47 15.81 6.64 -2.15
N GLY A 48 14.93 7.62 -1.88
CA GLY A 48 14.69 8.16 -0.54
C GLY A 48 13.75 7.35 0.37
N THR A 49 13.01 6.38 -0.17
CA THR A 49 11.91 5.68 0.53
C THR A 49 12.38 4.85 1.73
N PHE A 50 13.65 4.48 1.79
CA PHE A 50 14.22 3.64 2.84
C PHE A 50 15.05 4.41 3.87
N GLN A 51 14.93 5.73 3.92
CA GLN A 51 15.64 6.50 4.95
C GLN A 51 15.00 6.28 6.34
N PRO A 52 15.80 6.03 7.38
CA PRO A 52 15.27 5.93 8.73
C PRO A 52 14.65 7.27 9.16
N VAL A 53 13.63 7.19 10.01
CA VAL A 53 13.05 8.38 10.66
C VAL A 53 14.15 9.02 11.51
N LYS A 54 14.58 10.22 11.13
CA LYS A 54 15.66 10.96 11.82
C LYS A 54 15.13 11.87 12.92
N SER A 55 13.83 12.15 12.94
CA SER A 55 13.18 13.00 13.92
C SER A 55 12.62 12.18 15.09
N GLU A 56 12.70 12.71 16.30
CA GLU A 56 12.08 12.13 17.49
C GLU A 56 10.56 12.25 17.46
N VAL A 57 10.05 13.17 16.66
CA VAL A 57 8.61 13.44 16.50
C VAL A 57 8.19 13.14 15.08
N ILE A 58 7.19 12.27 14.91
CA ILE A 58 6.64 11.86 13.59
C ILE A 58 6.21 13.09 12.77
N GLY A 59 5.72 14.14 13.43
CA GLY A 59 5.27 15.37 12.77
C GLY A 59 6.35 16.13 12.01
N GLU A 60 7.63 15.91 12.34
CA GLU A 60 8.78 16.55 11.71
C GLU A 60 9.39 15.69 10.60
N HIS A 61 8.93 14.44 10.45
CA HIS A 61 9.41 13.56 9.40
C HIS A 61 8.72 13.91 8.08
N GLU A 62 9.50 14.24 7.06
CA GLU A 62 9.02 14.52 5.72
C GLU A 62 9.04 13.23 4.88
N MET A 63 7.86 12.83 4.40
CA MET A 63 7.71 11.69 3.49
C MET A 63 8.12 12.08 2.08
N HIS A 64 8.87 11.20 1.42
CA HIS A 64 9.19 11.36 0.01
C HIS A 64 7.94 11.19 -0.86
N THR A 65 7.90 11.94 -1.96
CA THR A 65 6.88 11.78 -2.99
C THR A 65 7.15 10.52 -3.80
N GLU A 66 6.16 9.66 -3.90
CA GLU A 66 6.17 8.48 -4.76
C GLU A 66 5.12 8.63 -5.85
N PHE A 67 5.45 8.20 -7.06
CA PHE A 67 4.52 8.22 -8.19
C PHE A 67 3.81 6.87 -8.32
N ILE A 68 2.50 6.93 -8.41
CA ILE A 68 1.62 5.77 -8.56
C ILE A 68 1.03 5.73 -9.96
N SER A 69 0.89 4.54 -10.51
CA SER A 69 0.19 4.32 -11.77
C SER A 69 -0.70 3.09 -11.63
N VAL A 70 -1.99 3.29 -11.84
CA VAL A 70 -3.00 2.23 -11.78
C VAL A 70 -3.84 2.20 -13.04
N THR A 71 -4.16 1.01 -13.51
CA THR A 71 -4.99 0.83 -14.70
C THR A 71 -6.47 1.06 -14.38
N ARG A 72 -7.25 1.46 -15.40
CA ARG A 72 -8.71 1.55 -15.29
C ARG A 72 -9.34 0.20 -14.90
N SER A 73 -8.77 -0.90 -15.40
CA SER A 73 -9.22 -2.26 -15.06
C SER A 73 -8.96 -2.61 -13.60
N LEU A 74 -7.85 -2.16 -12.99
CA LEU A 74 -7.60 -2.36 -11.56
C LEU A 74 -8.65 -1.62 -10.72
N VAL A 75 -8.99 -0.38 -11.07
CA VAL A 75 -10.04 0.38 -10.37
C VAL A 75 -11.38 -0.35 -10.43
N GLU A 76 -11.72 -0.92 -11.59
CA GLU A 76 -12.94 -1.72 -11.75
C GLU A 76 -12.92 -3.02 -10.94
N ASP A 77 -11.79 -3.71 -10.91
CA ASP A 77 -11.61 -4.92 -10.08
C ASP A 77 -11.74 -4.61 -8.58
N LEU A 78 -11.22 -3.48 -8.11
CA LEU A 78 -11.39 -3.03 -6.72
C LEU A 78 -12.87 -2.73 -6.41
N LEU A 79 -13.56 -2.04 -7.32
CA LEU A 79 -15.00 -1.74 -7.19
C LEU A 79 -15.86 -2.99 -7.09
N ASN A 80 -15.49 -4.03 -7.84
CA ASN A 80 -16.25 -5.28 -7.96
C ASN A 80 -15.61 -6.45 -7.21
N ALA A 81 -14.72 -6.18 -6.26
CA ALA A 81 -14.07 -7.21 -5.47
C ALA A 81 -15.11 -8.03 -4.68
N PRO A 82 -15.21 -9.35 -4.89
CA PRO A 82 -16.22 -10.17 -4.22
C PRO A 82 -15.83 -10.54 -2.78
N GLY A 83 -14.61 -10.23 -2.37
CA GLY A 83 -14.04 -10.63 -1.10
C GLY A 83 -13.02 -9.63 -0.60
N LYS A 84 -12.17 -10.09 0.29
CA LYS A 84 -11.13 -9.25 0.92
C LYS A 84 -10.05 -8.82 -0.07
N ILE A 85 -9.61 -7.58 0.08
CA ILE A 85 -8.50 -7.00 -0.68
C ILE A 85 -7.24 -7.11 0.20
N ILE A 86 -6.27 -7.91 -0.28
CA ILE A 86 -5.00 -8.15 0.41
C ILE A 86 -3.87 -7.48 -0.37
N ALA A 87 -3.24 -6.51 0.23
CA ALA A 87 -2.07 -5.85 -0.37
C ALA A 87 -0.79 -6.65 -0.10
N VAL A 88 0.07 -6.77 -1.10
CA VAL A 88 1.41 -7.36 -0.94
C VAL A 88 2.45 -6.25 -0.94
N GLY A 89 3.04 -6.04 0.23
CA GLY A 89 4.00 -4.98 0.50
C GLY A 89 3.38 -3.66 0.96
N THR A 90 4.11 -2.96 1.83
CA THR A 90 3.69 -1.66 2.39
C THR A 90 3.51 -0.57 1.33
N THR A 91 4.25 -0.67 0.23
CA THR A 91 4.15 0.21 -0.93
C THR A 91 2.80 0.05 -1.63
N SER A 92 2.34 -1.19 -1.81
CA SER A 92 1.00 -1.48 -2.33
C SER A 92 -0.10 -0.97 -1.40
N VAL A 93 0.08 -1.11 -0.08
CA VAL A 93 -0.83 -0.53 0.91
C VAL A 93 -0.95 0.97 0.73
N ARG A 94 0.19 1.68 0.68
CA ARG A 94 0.20 3.13 0.52
C ARG A 94 -0.45 3.58 -0.79
N THR A 95 -0.22 2.85 -1.87
CA THR A 95 -0.86 3.14 -3.15
C THR A 95 -2.38 2.96 -3.08
N LEU A 96 -2.86 1.82 -2.60
CA LEU A 96 -4.30 1.53 -2.53
C LEU A 96 -5.03 2.50 -1.60
N GLU A 97 -4.46 2.80 -0.44
CA GLU A 97 -5.04 3.78 0.48
C GLU A 97 -4.98 5.22 -0.09
N SER A 98 -3.96 5.55 -0.88
CA SER A 98 -3.90 6.84 -1.58
C SER A 98 -4.99 6.98 -2.64
N LEU A 99 -5.40 5.89 -3.30
CA LEU A 99 -6.53 5.93 -4.25
C LEU A 99 -7.81 6.40 -3.57
N TYR A 100 -8.05 6.02 -2.32
CA TYR A 100 -9.20 6.53 -1.57
C TYR A 100 -9.20 8.06 -1.51
N TYR A 101 -8.07 8.67 -1.14
CA TYR A 101 -7.97 10.13 -1.02
C TYR A 101 -7.96 10.84 -2.37
N ILE A 102 -7.42 10.23 -3.42
CA ILE A 102 -7.56 10.73 -4.79
C ILE A 102 -9.04 10.76 -5.19
N GLY A 103 -9.78 9.69 -4.91
CA GLY A 103 -11.21 9.64 -5.21
C GLY A 103 -12.02 10.65 -4.40
N VAL A 104 -11.67 10.89 -3.14
CA VAL A 104 -12.25 11.96 -2.31
C VAL A 104 -11.98 13.32 -2.95
N ALA A 105 -10.74 13.62 -3.30
CA ALA A 105 -10.36 14.90 -3.89
C ALA A 105 -11.07 15.16 -5.23
N ILE A 106 -11.20 14.12 -6.08
CA ILE A 106 -11.99 14.20 -7.32
C ILE A 106 -13.47 14.48 -7.02
N HIS A 107 -14.05 13.75 -6.06
CA HIS A 107 -15.45 13.91 -5.66
C HIS A 107 -15.74 15.33 -5.15
N ASP A 108 -14.84 15.87 -4.35
CA ASP A 108 -14.97 17.20 -3.73
C ASP A 108 -14.59 18.34 -4.68
N GLY A 109 -14.08 18.03 -5.89
CA GLY A 109 -13.70 19.02 -6.90
C GLY A 109 -12.42 19.78 -6.58
N ASP A 110 -11.46 19.12 -5.94
CA ASP A 110 -10.14 19.69 -5.65
C ASP A 110 -9.42 20.09 -6.97
N GLU A 111 -8.65 21.17 -6.93
CA GLU A 111 -7.87 21.65 -8.08
C GLU A 111 -6.70 20.72 -8.44
N ASP A 112 -6.12 20.01 -7.46
CA ASP A 112 -5.03 19.06 -7.64
C ASP A 112 -5.38 17.68 -7.03
N PRO A 113 -6.36 16.96 -7.60
CA PRO A 113 -6.90 15.75 -6.98
C PRO A 113 -5.97 14.53 -7.03
N LEU A 114 -4.93 14.57 -7.89
CA LEU A 114 -4.06 13.41 -8.12
C LEU A 114 -2.81 13.40 -7.23
N HIS A 115 -2.71 14.36 -6.31
CA HIS A 115 -1.60 14.44 -5.35
C HIS A 115 -2.10 14.30 -3.91
N VAL A 116 -1.71 13.20 -3.24
CA VAL A 116 -2.04 12.96 -1.83
C VAL A 116 -0.92 13.49 -0.94
N LYS A 117 -1.20 14.56 -0.21
CA LYS A 117 -0.26 15.15 0.75
C LYS A 117 -0.10 14.26 1.98
N GLN A 118 1.03 14.40 2.67
CA GLN A 118 1.41 13.56 3.82
C GLN A 118 0.32 13.42 4.88
N TRP A 119 -0.32 14.54 5.24
CA TRP A 119 -1.28 14.62 6.35
C TRP A 119 -2.74 14.63 5.88
N THR A 120 -3.01 14.42 4.60
CA THR A 120 -4.37 14.36 4.05
C THR A 120 -5.29 13.47 4.87
N PRO A 121 -4.90 12.23 5.27
CA PRO A 121 -5.77 11.33 6.02
C PRO A 121 -6.27 11.90 7.35
N TYR A 122 -5.42 12.66 8.03
CA TYR A 122 -5.72 13.17 9.37
C TYR A 122 -6.46 14.51 9.35
N ASN A 123 -6.44 15.20 8.21
CA ASN A 123 -7.14 16.45 7.99
C ASN A 123 -8.53 16.22 7.35
N TYR A 124 -8.75 15.10 6.68
CA TYR A 124 -10.03 14.77 6.08
C TYR A 124 -11.07 14.41 7.15
N LYS A 125 -12.21 15.10 7.12
CA LYS A 125 -13.32 14.94 8.10
C LYS A 125 -14.58 14.36 7.46
N GLY A 126 -14.54 14.04 6.17
CA GLY A 126 -15.69 13.49 5.47
C GLY A 126 -15.88 12.00 5.71
N GLY A 127 -16.99 11.45 5.21
CA GLY A 127 -17.37 10.04 5.34
C GLY A 127 -17.67 9.39 4.00
N LEU A 128 -16.95 9.76 2.93
CA LEU A 128 -17.14 9.13 1.63
C LEU A 128 -16.80 7.65 1.74
N SER A 129 -17.66 6.78 1.21
CA SER A 129 -17.35 5.34 1.19
C SER A 129 -16.19 5.05 0.24
N ALA A 130 -15.41 4.00 0.52
CA ALA A 130 -14.36 3.54 -0.40
C ALA A 130 -14.92 3.25 -1.81
N LYS A 131 -16.11 2.69 -1.87
CA LYS A 131 -16.80 2.41 -3.13
C LYS A 131 -17.12 3.68 -3.92
N ASP A 132 -17.60 4.72 -3.26
CA ASP A 132 -17.95 5.98 -3.94
C ASP A 132 -16.70 6.77 -4.33
N SER A 133 -15.64 6.71 -3.52
CA SER A 133 -14.33 7.24 -3.88
C SER A 133 -13.77 6.56 -5.14
N LEU A 134 -13.78 5.22 -5.19
CA LEU A 134 -13.31 4.48 -6.37
C LEU A 134 -14.19 4.73 -7.60
N LYS A 135 -15.51 4.95 -7.44
CA LYS A 135 -16.39 5.37 -8.54
C LYS A 135 -16.03 6.76 -9.07
N ALA A 136 -15.67 7.69 -8.18
CA ALA A 136 -15.21 9.02 -8.59
C ALA A 136 -13.95 8.90 -9.45
N ILE A 137 -12.99 8.05 -9.07
CA ILE A 137 -11.81 7.77 -9.89
C ILE A 137 -12.21 7.19 -11.25
N ALA A 138 -13.07 6.18 -11.27
CA ALA A 138 -13.51 5.55 -12.51
C ALA A 138 -14.17 6.58 -13.46
N GLY A 139 -15.07 7.40 -12.93
CA GLY A 139 -15.73 8.46 -13.69
C GLY A 139 -14.75 9.53 -14.21
N TYR A 140 -13.78 9.92 -13.40
CA TYR A 140 -12.71 10.84 -13.81
C TYR A 140 -11.87 10.26 -14.95
N MET A 141 -11.48 8.99 -14.86
CA MET A 141 -10.71 8.32 -15.89
C MET A 141 -11.51 8.22 -17.20
N ASP A 142 -12.78 7.86 -17.12
CA ASP A 142 -13.67 7.73 -18.27
C ASP A 142 -13.90 9.12 -18.95
N ALA A 143 -14.14 10.17 -18.17
CA ALA A 143 -14.34 11.52 -18.66
C ALA A 143 -13.10 12.10 -19.37
N ASN A 144 -11.91 11.66 -18.95
CA ASN A 144 -10.63 12.11 -19.53
C ASN A 144 -10.00 11.10 -20.50
N ASN A 145 -10.71 10.02 -20.86
CA ASN A 145 -10.23 8.92 -21.72
C ASN A 145 -8.90 8.31 -21.24
N LEU A 146 -8.74 8.13 -19.94
CA LEU A 146 -7.52 7.61 -19.33
C LEU A 146 -7.58 6.08 -19.22
N THR A 147 -6.56 5.40 -19.73
CA THR A 147 -6.34 3.97 -19.48
C THR A 147 -5.57 3.72 -18.18
N HIS A 148 -4.79 4.71 -17.76
CA HIS A 148 -4.02 4.72 -16.52
C HIS A 148 -4.28 6.01 -15.76
N LEU A 149 -4.47 5.91 -14.45
CA LEU A 149 -4.41 7.04 -13.53
C LEU A 149 -2.98 7.15 -13.03
N VAL A 150 -2.35 8.29 -13.31
CA VAL A 150 -1.02 8.61 -12.79
C VAL A 150 -1.18 9.71 -11.75
N GLY A 151 -0.71 9.46 -10.55
CA GLY A 151 -0.77 10.40 -9.44
C GLY A 151 0.49 10.33 -8.59
N SER A 152 0.49 11.04 -7.49
CA SER A 152 1.60 11.03 -6.54
C SER A 152 1.11 11.00 -5.10
N THR A 153 1.92 10.45 -4.21
CA THR A 153 1.59 10.35 -2.80
C THR A 153 2.79 10.59 -1.89
N GLN A 154 2.54 11.29 -0.82
CA GLN A 154 3.41 11.41 0.35
C GLN A 154 2.74 10.81 1.59
N ILE A 155 1.66 10.06 1.42
CA ILE A 155 0.83 9.58 2.52
C ILE A 155 1.68 8.94 3.63
N ILE A 156 1.47 9.36 4.86
CA ILE A 156 1.97 8.69 6.06
C ILE A 156 0.82 7.90 6.68
N ILE A 157 1.08 6.63 6.98
CA ILE A 157 0.14 5.76 7.69
C ILE A 157 0.75 5.46 9.07
N ALA A 158 0.13 5.96 10.11
CA ALA A 158 0.58 5.88 11.49
C ALA A 158 -0.59 5.52 12.41
N PRO A 159 -0.36 5.14 13.66
CA PRO A 159 -1.43 4.85 14.61
C PRO A 159 -2.52 5.94 14.64
N GLY A 160 -3.77 5.52 14.56
CA GLY A 160 -4.93 6.40 14.39
C GLY A 160 -5.38 6.57 12.94
N TYR A 161 -4.68 5.97 11.96
CA TYR A 161 -5.13 5.89 10.57
C TYR A 161 -6.30 4.92 10.42
N GLU A 162 -7.31 5.32 9.69
CA GLU A 162 -8.45 4.48 9.33
C GLU A 162 -8.26 3.91 7.91
N PHE A 163 -8.17 2.58 7.79
CA PHE A 163 -8.00 1.92 6.49
C PHE A 163 -9.32 1.83 5.74
N HIS A 164 -9.31 2.19 4.45
CA HIS A 164 -10.49 2.30 3.62
C HIS A 164 -10.57 1.25 2.52
N VAL A 165 -9.45 0.83 1.96
CA VAL A 165 -9.42 -0.03 0.76
C VAL A 165 -8.99 -1.45 1.07
N ILE A 166 -7.98 -1.63 1.92
CA ILE A 166 -7.44 -2.96 2.19
C ILE A 166 -8.05 -3.63 3.41
N ASP A 167 -8.22 -4.94 3.33
CA ASP A 167 -8.66 -5.80 4.44
C ASP A 167 -7.52 -6.59 5.06
N GLY A 168 -6.39 -6.65 4.37
CA GLY A 168 -5.20 -7.35 4.85
C GLY A 168 -3.94 -6.95 4.10
N MET A 169 -2.81 -7.36 4.64
CA MET A 169 -1.53 -7.18 3.97
C MET A 169 -0.57 -8.34 4.22
N VAL A 170 0.26 -8.63 3.23
CA VAL A 170 1.47 -9.42 3.37
C VAL A 170 2.65 -8.47 3.45
N THR A 171 3.45 -8.56 4.49
CA THR A 171 4.59 -7.66 4.70
C THR A 171 5.75 -8.36 5.40
N ASN A 172 6.96 -7.88 5.17
CA ASN A 172 8.15 -8.29 5.92
C ASN A 172 8.08 -7.79 7.37
N PHE A 173 8.94 -8.32 8.23
CA PHE A 173 9.19 -7.74 9.54
C PHE A 173 10.17 -6.55 9.39
N HIS A 174 9.74 -5.38 9.85
CA HIS A 174 10.45 -4.11 9.67
C HIS A 174 11.28 -3.71 10.89
N GLN A 175 12.27 -2.84 10.67
CA GLN A 175 13.09 -2.29 11.75
C GLN A 175 12.28 -1.36 12.66
N PRO A 176 12.64 -1.25 13.95
CA PRO A 176 12.21 -0.17 14.81
C PRO A 176 12.53 1.21 14.20
N GLN A 177 11.78 2.23 14.60
CA GLN A 177 11.97 3.62 14.14
C GLN A 177 11.88 3.79 12.61
N SER A 178 11.04 3.00 11.95
CA SER A 178 10.73 3.13 10.52
C SER A 178 9.27 3.51 10.30
N THR A 179 9.01 4.26 9.23
CA THR A 179 7.63 4.57 8.80
C THR A 179 6.87 3.31 8.42
N LEU A 180 7.56 2.24 8.03
CA LEU A 180 6.98 0.94 7.71
C LEU A 180 6.42 0.25 8.96
N LEU A 181 7.13 0.34 10.09
CA LEU A 181 6.61 -0.19 11.36
C LEU A 181 5.45 0.66 11.90
N LEU A 182 5.42 1.96 11.65
CA LEU A 182 4.26 2.80 11.96
C LEU A 182 3.01 2.34 11.21
N LEU A 183 3.15 2.02 9.92
CA LEU A 183 2.07 1.48 9.10
C LEU A 183 1.57 0.14 9.65
N VAL A 184 2.47 -0.79 9.99
CA VAL A 184 2.11 -2.07 10.62
C VAL A 184 1.40 -1.82 11.95
N SER A 185 1.93 -0.93 12.79
CA SER A 185 1.32 -0.57 14.07
C SER A 185 -0.10 -0.03 13.91
N ALA A 186 -0.32 0.85 12.91
CA ALA A 186 -1.64 1.35 12.59
C ALA A 186 -2.60 0.22 12.18
N PHE A 187 -2.12 -0.74 11.37
CA PHE A 187 -2.94 -1.82 10.85
C PHE A 187 -3.39 -2.82 11.92
N VAL A 188 -2.60 -3.03 12.97
CA VAL A 188 -2.88 -3.96 14.07
C VAL A 188 -3.28 -3.26 15.37
N ASP A 189 -3.83 -2.06 15.27
CA ASP A 189 -4.33 -1.25 16.41
C ASP A 189 -3.30 -1.13 17.55
N GLY A 190 -2.03 -0.92 17.22
CA GLY A 190 -0.92 -0.80 18.16
C GLY A 190 -0.35 -2.11 18.68
N ASN A 191 -0.94 -3.26 18.37
CA ASN A 191 -0.52 -4.56 18.89
C ASN A 191 0.72 -5.18 18.19
N TRP A 192 1.50 -4.36 17.50
CA TRP A 192 2.66 -4.83 16.76
C TRP A 192 3.73 -5.51 17.64
N ARG A 193 3.89 -5.05 18.91
CA ARG A 193 4.91 -5.62 19.82
C ARG A 193 4.68 -7.09 20.09
N SER A 194 3.47 -7.51 20.41
CA SER A 194 3.17 -8.91 20.67
C SER A 194 3.43 -9.82 19.46
N ILE A 195 3.16 -9.30 18.25
CA ILE A 195 3.44 -10.00 16.99
C ILE A 195 4.94 -10.15 16.78
N TYR A 196 5.72 -9.10 17.05
CA TYR A 196 7.16 -9.07 16.84
C TYR A 196 7.90 -9.87 17.92
N ASP A 197 7.45 -9.81 19.17
CA ASP A 197 7.99 -10.64 20.26
C ASP A 197 7.76 -12.13 19.97
N TYR A 198 6.55 -12.50 19.52
CA TYR A 198 6.28 -13.86 19.07
C TYR A 198 7.22 -14.31 17.93
N ALA A 199 7.46 -13.45 16.95
CA ALA A 199 8.33 -13.76 15.83
C ALA A 199 9.78 -13.93 16.29
N LEU A 200 10.29 -13.06 17.16
CA LEU A 200 11.63 -13.13 17.72
C LEU A 200 11.83 -14.42 18.54
N ASP A 201 10.87 -14.74 19.42
CA ASP A 201 10.91 -15.94 20.27
C ASP A 201 10.88 -17.24 19.47
N ARG A 202 10.35 -17.21 18.25
CA ARG A 202 10.27 -18.35 17.32
C ARG A 202 11.36 -18.37 16.27
N GLY A 203 12.33 -17.44 16.35
CA GLY A 203 13.47 -17.39 15.44
C GLY A 203 13.14 -16.95 14.03
N PHE A 204 12.06 -16.19 13.85
CA PHE A 204 11.74 -15.57 12.56
C PHE A 204 12.83 -14.57 12.18
N ARG A 205 13.13 -14.53 10.89
CA ARG A 205 14.12 -13.61 10.32
C ARG A 205 13.43 -12.33 9.87
N PHE A 206 14.14 -11.23 10.02
CA PHE A 206 13.62 -9.90 9.73
C PHE A 206 14.15 -9.36 8.40
N LEU A 207 13.54 -8.29 7.92
CA LEU A 207 13.90 -7.55 6.70
C LEU A 207 13.63 -8.32 5.40
N SER A 208 14.25 -7.84 4.31
CA SER A 208 13.91 -8.22 2.92
C SER A 208 14.09 -9.70 2.61
N TYR A 209 15.08 -10.35 3.21
CA TYR A 209 15.38 -11.77 3.05
C TYR A 209 14.95 -12.61 4.26
N GLY A 210 14.17 -12.02 5.13
CA GLY A 210 13.62 -12.69 6.30
C GLY A 210 12.35 -13.46 5.98
N ASP A 211 11.48 -13.50 6.98
CA ASP A 211 10.17 -14.11 6.90
C ASP A 211 9.10 -13.02 6.71
N ALA A 212 7.89 -13.41 6.35
CA ALA A 212 6.77 -12.49 6.16
C ALA A 212 5.63 -12.79 7.13
N SER A 213 4.78 -11.78 7.33
CA SER A 213 3.53 -11.90 8.05
C SER A 213 2.35 -11.63 7.11
N LEU A 214 1.27 -12.39 7.29
CA LEU A 214 -0.05 -12.08 6.75
C LEU A 214 -0.88 -11.48 7.89
N LEU A 215 -1.22 -10.24 7.77
CA LEU A 215 -2.04 -9.49 8.72
C LEU A 215 -3.44 -9.29 8.11
N LEU A 216 -4.48 -9.59 8.88
CA LEU A 216 -5.88 -9.46 8.45
C LEU A 216 -6.64 -8.62 9.47
N ARG A 217 -7.48 -7.71 8.99
CA ARG A 217 -8.47 -7.03 9.83
C ARG A 217 -9.64 -7.97 10.11
N GLN A 218 -10.13 -7.93 11.35
CA GLN A 218 -11.32 -8.68 11.79
C GLN A 218 -12.61 -8.01 11.30
#